data_85661e7edf87eb13225ed6d436944e29
#
_entry.id   85661e7edf87eb13225ed6d436944e29
#
_cell.length_a   1.000
_cell.length_b   1.000
_cell.length_c   1.000
_cell.angle_alpha   90.00
_cell.angle_beta   90.00
_cell.angle_gamma   90.00
#
_symmetry.space_group_name_H-M   'P 1'
#
loop_
_entity.id
_entity.type
_entity.pdbx_description
1 polymer ?
#
loop_
_entity_poly.entity_id
_entity_poly.type
_entity_poly.pdbx_seq_one_letter_code
_entity_poly.pdbx_strand_id
1 'polypeptide(L)'
;MKPILVFFSISLLLLTSACTSSPKALPLKVYSEPAGAYVIYRIDASTSDDEPWIYIGTTPLESTLLIDSDLAKKAGKLSVRVMKEGYFDINKDWDAERLRKESEERKMLFWNPGLVEQKVK
;
A
#
# COMPACT_ATOMS: atom_id res chain seq x y z
N MET A 1 0.03 29.92 -63.38
CA MET A 1 0.70 29.54 -62.12
C MET A 1 -0.30 29.08 -61.14
N LYS A 2 -0.23 27.82 -60.85
CA LYS A 2 -1.14 27.27 -59.83
C LYS A 2 -0.49 27.47 -58.47
N PRO A 3 -1.15 28.09 -57.49
CA PRO A 3 -0.63 28.10 -56.16
C PRO A 3 -0.58 26.67 -55.64
N ILE A 4 0.60 26.26 -55.29
CA ILE A 4 0.75 25.00 -54.59
C ILE A 4 0.20 25.24 -53.20
N LEU A 5 -1.08 24.82 -53.03
CA LEU A 5 -1.62 24.68 -51.69
C LEU A 5 -0.89 23.52 -51.04
N VAL A 6 0.22 23.87 -50.40
CA VAL A 6 0.79 22.97 -49.45
C VAL A 6 -0.20 22.91 -48.29
N PHE A 7 -1.05 21.95 -48.36
CA PHE A 7 -1.78 21.52 -47.21
C PHE A 7 -0.73 20.98 -46.23
N PHE A 8 -0.19 21.88 -45.49
CA PHE A 8 0.51 21.52 -44.28
C PHE A 8 -0.59 20.97 -43.37
N SER A 9 -0.86 19.71 -43.59
CA SER A 9 -1.62 18.92 -42.63
C SER A 9 -0.75 18.88 -41.37
N ILE A 10 -0.90 19.91 -40.58
CA ILE A 10 -0.44 19.87 -39.20
C ILE A 10 -1.30 18.80 -38.55
N SER A 11 -0.82 17.57 -38.70
CA SER A 11 -1.26 16.49 -37.84
C SER A 11 -0.82 16.90 -36.45
N LEU A 12 -1.69 17.63 -35.79
CA LEU A 12 -1.60 17.89 -34.36
C LEU A 12 -1.73 16.53 -33.70
N LEU A 13 -0.59 15.85 -33.55
CA LEU A 13 -0.48 14.73 -32.66
C LEU A 13 -0.83 15.28 -31.27
N LEU A 14 -2.08 15.15 -30.91
CA LEU A 14 -2.53 15.21 -29.54
C LEU A 14 -1.82 14.06 -28.83
N LEU A 15 -0.63 14.35 -28.32
CA LEU A 15 -0.02 13.55 -27.30
C LEU A 15 -0.92 13.66 -26.09
N THR A 16 -1.97 12.86 -26.08
CA THR A 16 -2.68 12.59 -24.84
C THR A 16 -1.71 11.85 -23.97
N SER A 17 -0.95 12.59 -23.19
CA SER A 17 -0.28 11.99 -22.05
C SER A 17 -1.37 11.52 -21.12
N ALA A 18 -1.76 10.26 -21.29
CA ALA A 18 -2.58 9.59 -20.30
C ALA A 18 -1.74 9.52 -19.03
N CYS A 19 -2.02 10.43 -18.09
CA CYS A 19 -1.53 10.32 -16.74
C CYS A 19 -2.25 9.14 -16.09
N THR A 20 -1.84 7.92 -16.44
CA THR A 20 -2.18 6.77 -15.64
C THR A 20 -1.37 6.92 -14.36
N SER A 21 -2.07 7.20 -13.25
CA SER A 21 -1.46 7.12 -11.94
C SER A 21 -1.05 5.67 -11.73
N SER A 22 0.23 5.37 -11.97
CA SER A 22 0.78 4.05 -11.68
C SER A 22 0.75 3.82 -10.17
N PRO A 23 0.37 2.61 -9.71
CA PRO A 23 0.41 2.30 -8.29
C PRO A 23 1.82 2.48 -7.76
N LYS A 24 1.93 3.10 -6.59
CA LYS A 24 3.20 3.33 -5.93
C LYS A 24 3.63 2.08 -5.20
N ALA A 25 4.85 1.62 -5.45
CA ALA A 25 5.44 0.52 -4.72
C ALA A 25 5.93 1.02 -3.36
N LEU A 26 5.45 0.42 -2.29
CA LEU A 26 5.83 0.76 -0.93
C LEU A 26 6.39 -0.48 -0.23
N PRO A 27 7.70 -0.50 0.07
CA PRO A 27 8.28 -1.61 0.83
C PRO A 27 7.68 -1.68 2.24
N LEU A 28 7.38 -2.90 2.67
CA LEU A 28 6.87 -3.19 4.00
C LEU A 28 7.77 -4.21 4.68
N LYS A 29 8.28 -3.86 5.86
CA LYS A 29 9.04 -4.76 6.71
C LYS A 29 8.30 -4.97 8.01
N VAL A 30 7.97 -6.22 8.31
CA VAL A 30 7.30 -6.60 9.55
C VAL A 30 8.13 -7.67 10.24
N TYR A 31 8.57 -7.35 11.42
CA TYR A 31 9.23 -8.29 12.32
C TYR A 31 8.32 -8.54 13.52
N SER A 32 8.59 -9.56 14.27
CA SER A 32 7.88 -9.82 15.53
C SER A 32 8.77 -10.57 16.51
N GLU A 33 8.46 -10.43 17.79
CA GLU A 33 9.08 -11.19 18.85
C GLU A 33 7.97 -11.91 19.62
N PRO A 34 7.92 -13.25 19.55
CA PRO A 34 8.75 -14.15 18.78
C PRO A 34 8.46 -14.08 17.27
N ALA A 35 9.43 -14.51 16.46
CA ALA A 35 9.29 -14.60 15.01
C ALA A 35 8.36 -15.76 14.60
N GLY A 36 8.00 -15.82 13.30
CA GLY A 36 7.16 -16.88 12.77
C GLY A 36 5.66 -16.58 12.87
N ALA A 37 5.30 -15.31 13.00
CA ALA A 37 3.91 -14.89 13.02
C ALA A 37 3.37 -14.65 11.61
N TYR A 38 2.09 -14.95 11.40
CA TYR A 38 1.41 -14.68 10.13
C TYR A 38 1.12 -13.20 10.00
N VAL A 39 1.32 -12.66 8.81
CA VAL A 39 1.05 -11.26 8.50
C VAL A 39 -0.04 -11.17 7.46
N ILE A 40 -1.11 -10.46 7.80
CA ILE A 40 -2.19 -10.14 6.89
C ILE A 40 -2.37 -8.63 6.82
N TYR A 41 -2.88 -8.15 5.69
CA TYR A 41 -3.15 -6.74 5.53
C TYR A 41 -4.46 -6.52 4.78
N ARG A 42 -5.00 -5.33 4.91
CA ARG A 42 -6.10 -4.85 4.07
C ARG A 42 -5.97 -3.36 3.83
N ILE A 43 -6.47 -2.92 2.70
CA ILE A 43 -6.52 -1.51 2.33
C ILE A 43 -7.97 -1.10 2.27
N ASP A 44 -8.37 -0.27 3.22
CA ASP A 44 -9.73 0.28 3.28
C ASP A 44 -9.74 1.62 2.55
N ALA A 45 -10.24 1.63 1.32
CA ALA A 45 -10.37 2.84 0.52
C ALA A 45 -11.63 3.65 0.87
N SER A 46 -12.52 3.07 1.67
CA SER A 46 -13.77 3.68 2.10
C SER A 46 -14.10 3.29 3.54
N THR A 47 -15.17 3.84 4.08
CA THR A 47 -15.62 3.56 5.44
C THR A 47 -16.24 2.18 5.65
N SER A 48 -16.23 1.32 4.64
CA SER A 48 -16.76 -0.04 4.77
C SER A 48 -15.69 -1.00 5.27
N ASP A 49 -15.97 -1.73 6.33
CA ASP A 49 -15.09 -2.76 6.89
C ASP A 49 -15.14 -4.08 6.10
N ASP A 50 -15.68 -4.05 4.88
CA ASP A 50 -15.94 -5.24 4.07
C ASP A 50 -14.76 -5.68 3.20
N GLU A 51 -13.64 -4.94 3.22
CA GLU A 51 -12.45 -5.31 2.45
C GLU A 51 -11.80 -6.57 3.05
N PRO A 52 -11.47 -7.55 2.19
CA PRO A 52 -10.88 -8.79 2.69
C PRO A 52 -9.45 -8.60 3.18
N TRP A 53 -9.08 -9.36 4.20
CA TRP A 53 -7.69 -9.47 4.63
C TRP A 53 -6.91 -10.33 3.64
N ILE A 54 -5.70 -9.93 3.34
CA ILE A 54 -4.81 -10.62 2.40
C ILE A 54 -3.58 -11.11 3.15
N TYR A 55 -3.30 -12.40 3.05
CA TYR A 55 -2.10 -13.01 3.63
C TYR A 55 -0.88 -12.71 2.76
N ILE A 56 0.21 -12.27 3.39
CA ILE A 56 1.43 -11.90 2.66
C ILE A 56 2.70 -12.63 3.11
N GLY A 57 2.65 -13.35 4.21
CA GLY A 57 3.79 -14.15 4.67
C GLY A 57 3.91 -14.22 6.17
N THR A 58 5.06 -14.67 6.63
CA THR A 58 5.39 -14.81 8.05
C THR A 58 6.57 -13.92 8.43
N THR A 59 6.61 -13.50 9.69
CA THR A 59 7.73 -12.70 10.20
C THR A 59 8.99 -13.56 10.38
N PRO A 60 10.20 -13.02 10.12
CA PRO A 60 10.46 -11.69 9.57
C PRO A 60 10.03 -11.58 8.11
N LEU A 61 9.27 -10.54 7.80
CA LEU A 61 8.70 -10.33 6.47
C LEU A 61 9.31 -9.10 5.81
N GLU A 62 9.74 -9.26 4.58
CA GLU A 62 10.07 -8.17 3.68
C GLU A 62 9.23 -8.33 2.43
N SER A 63 8.39 -7.34 2.15
CA SER A 63 7.46 -7.36 1.01
C SER A 63 7.33 -5.98 0.42
N THR A 64 6.70 -5.90 -0.73
CA THR A 64 6.37 -4.63 -1.36
C THR A 64 4.88 -4.59 -1.63
N LEU A 65 4.22 -3.55 -1.13
CA LEU A 65 2.81 -3.31 -1.38
C LEU A 65 2.67 -2.36 -2.56
N LEU A 66 1.69 -2.63 -3.41
CA LEU A 66 1.28 -1.70 -4.45
C LEU A 66 0.12 -0.87 -3.93
N ILE A 67 0.38 0.40 -3.70
CA ILE A 67 -0.62 1.33 -3.15
C ILE A 67 -1.10 2.25 -4.25
N ASP A 68 -2.40 2.22 -4.51
CA ASP A 68 -3.03 3.11 -5.46
C ASP A 68 -2.98 4.56 -4.94
N SER A 69 -2.70 5.50 -5.83
CA SER A 69 -2.71 6.92 -5.52
C SER A 69 -4.04 7.41 -4.96
N ASP A 70 -5.14 6.72 -5.26
CA ASP A 70 -6.46 7.03 -4.71
C ASP A 70 -6.52 6.88 -3.19
N LEU A 71 -5.71 6.00 -2.62
CA LEU A 71 -5.64 5.85 -1.17
C LEU A 71 -5.12 7.11 -0.48
N ALA A 72 -4.21 7.84 -1.14
CA ALA A 72 -3.68 9.09 -0.60
C ALA A 72 -4.67 10.26 -0.69
N LYS A 73 -5.66 10.17 -1.57
CA LYS A 73 -6.67 11.22 -1.81
C LYS A 73 -7.96 11.01 -1.04
N LYS A 74 -8.27 9.77 -0.70
CA LYS A 74 -9.46 9.40 0.07
C LYS A 74 -9.07 9.12 1.51
N ALA A 75 -10.00 9.24 2.42
CA ALA A 75 -9.78 8.93 3.84
C ALA A 75 -9.61 7.41 4.05
N GLY A 76 -8.66 6.83 3.31
CA GLY A 76 -8.34 5.41 3.38
C GLY A 76 -7.30 5.10 4.44
N LYS A 77 -7.16 3.83 4.75
CA LYS A 77 -6.13 3.35 5.68
C LYS A 77 -5.59 2.00 5.24
N LEU A 78 -4.34 1.75 5.57
CA LEU A 78 -3.72 0.45 5.51
C LEU A 78 -3.74 -0.16 6.91
N SER A 79 -4.26 -1.36 7.05
CA SER A 79 -4.24 -2.12 8.30
C SER A 79 -3.37 -3.35 8.12
N VAL A 80 -2.48 -3.59 9.06
CA VAL A 80 -1.64 -4.79 9.10
C VAL A 80 -1.91 -5.50 10.42
N ARG A 81 -2.10 -6.80 10.35
CA ARG A 81 -2.32 -7.65 11.52
C ARG A 81 -1.27 -8.74 11.58
N VAL A 82 -0.72 -8.93 12.76
CA VAL A 82 0.24 -9.99 13.05
C VAL A 82 -0.43 -10.99 14.00
N MET A 83 -0.40 -12.26 13.61
CA MET A 83 -1.06 -13.35 14.34
C MET A 83 -0.10 -14.51 14.56
N LYS A 84 -0.07 -15.02 15.78
CA LYS A 84 0.69 -16.23 16.09
C LYS A 84 -0.11 -17.06 17.08
N GLU A 85 -0.16 -18.38 16.84
CA GLU A 85 -0.83 -19.31 17.74
C GLU A 85 -0.27 -19.17 19.17
N GLY A 86 -1.17 -19.03 20.14
CA GLY A 86 -0.80 -18.83 21.54
C GLY A 86 -0.55 -17.38 21.93
N TYR A 87 -0.71 -16.45 21.01
CA TYR A 87 -0.49 -15.01 21.22
C TYR A 87 -1.72 -14.22 20.80
N PHE A 88 -1.89 -13.05 21.40
CA PHE A 88 -2.93 -12.12 20.98
C PHE A 88 -2.57 -11.51 19.63
N ASP A 89 -3.58 -11.31 18.77
CA ASP A 89 -3.43 -10.58 17.52
C ASP A 89 -3.08 -9.11 17.79
N ILE A 90 -2.19 -8.56 17.01
CA ILE A 90 -1.82 -7.14 17.11
C ILE A 90 -2.04 -6.50 15.75
N ASN A 91 -2.73 -5.36 15.77
CA ASN A 91 -3.02 -4.58 14.58
C ASN A 91 -2.28 -3.25 14.61
N LYS A 92 -1.91 -2.77 13.44
CA LYS A 92 -1.43 -1.41 13.24
C LYS A 92 -2.09 -0.80 12.01
N ASP A 93 -2.58 0.42 12.15
CA ASP A 93 -3.21 1.16 11.09
C ASP A 93 -2.35 2.35 10.69
N TRP A 94 -2.24 2.58 9.39
CA TRP A 94 -1.70 3.81 8.82
C TRP A 94 -2.80 4.48 8.03
N ASP A 95 -3.19 5.68 8.42
CA ASP A 95 -4.08 6.49 7.61
C ASP A 95 -3.34 7.05 6.39
N ALA A 96 -4.06 7.68 5.48
CA ALA A 96 -3.47 8.20 4.24
C ALA A 96 -2.35 9.21 4.50
N GLU A 97 -2.51 10.07 5.50
CA GLU A 97 -1.51 11.07 5.87
C GLU A 97 -0.23 10.43 6.42
N ARG A 98 -0.38 9.45 7.30
CA ARG A 98 0.74 8.70 7.87
C ARG A 98 1.48 7.88 6.82
N LEU A 99 0.74 7.23 5.93
CA LEU A 99 1.34 6.51 4.80
C LEU A 99 2.18 7.44 3.94
N ARG A 100 1.66 8.60 3.61
CA ARG A 100 2.37 9.59 2.82
C ARG A 100 3.63 10.06 3.53
N LYS A 101 3.51 10.39 4.80
CA LYS A 101 4.62 10.88 5.62
C LYS A 101 5.75 9.85 5.74
N GLU A 102 5.43 8.63 6.11
CA GLU A 102 6.44 7.56 6.23
C GLU A 102 7.04 7.17 4.89
N SER A 103 6.23 7.18 3.83
CA SER A 103 6.69 6.93 2.47
C SER A 103 7.69 7.98 1.99
N GLU A 104 7.46 9.23 2.31
CA GLU A 104 8.37 10.33 1.92
C GLU A 104 9.63 10.38 2.78
N GLU A 105 9.51 10.18 4.09
CA GLU A 105 10.63 10.30 5.04
C GLU A 105 11.52 9.06 5.07
N ARG A 106 10.91 7.87 5.08
CA ARG A 106 11.62 6.59 5.27
C ARG A 106 11.64 5.72 4.04
N LYS A 107 10.81 6.02 3.04
CA LYS A 107 10.62 5.24 1.81
C LYS A 107 10.23 3.79 2.05
N MET A 108 9.77 3.46 3.24
CA MET A 108 9.29 2.14 3.63
C MET A 108 8.44 2.22 4.89
N LEU A 109 7.60 1.21 5.08
CA LEU A 109 6.90 0.97 6.34
C LEU A 109 7.67 -0.07 7.13
N PHE A 110 7.90 0.20 8.40
CA PHE A 110 8.56 -0.72 9.31
C PHE A 110 7.74 -0.89 10.58
N TRP A 111 7.54 -2.14 10.98
CA TRP A 111 6.84 -2.46 12.21
C TRP A 111 7.43 -3.72 12.85
N ASN A 112 7.72 -3.64 14.13
CA ASN A 112 8.29 -4.75 14.90
C ASN A 112 7.55 -4.88 16.23
N PRO A 113 6.34 -5.50 16.23
CA PRO A 113 5.61 -5.68 17.47
C PRO A 113 6.18 -6.78 18.35
N GLY A 114 6.15 -6.56 19.66
CA GLY A 114 6.29 -7.63 20.64
C GLY A 114 4.95 -8.30 20.84
N LEU A 115 4.88 -9.61 20.62
CA LEU A 115 3.64 -10.36 20.79
C LEU A 115 3.41 -10.69 22.26
N VAL A 116 2.17 -10.64 22.67
CA VAL A 116 1.75 -10.95 24.04
C VAL A 116 1.14 -12.34 24.09
N GLU A 117 1.72 -13.20 24.91
CA GLU A 117 1.26 -14.57 25.08
C GLU A 117 -0.11 -14.62 25.73
N GLN A 118 -0.99 -15.45 25.16
CA GLN A 118 -2.27 -15.77 25.78
C GLN A 118 -2.04 -16.77 26.88
N LYS A 119 -2.26 -16.35 28.12
CA LYS A 119 -2.22 -17.27 29.24
C LYS A 119 -3.55 -17.99 29.33
N VAL A 120 -3.56 -19.24 28.91
CA VAL A 120 -4.70 -20.12 29.15
C VAL A 120 -4.56 -20.69 30.54
N LYS A 121 -5.50 -20.35 31.38
CA LYS A 121 -5.60 -20.99 32.71
C LYS A 121 -6.25 -22.36 32.59
#